data_ea7bbaedfb341820e9868e78d7e44cea
#
_entry.id   ea7bbaedfb341820e9868e78d7e44cea
#
_cell.length_a   1.000
_cell.length_b   1.000
_cell.length_c   1.000
_cell.angle_alpha   90.00
_cell.angle_beta   90.00
_cell.angle_gamma   90.00
#
_symmetry.space_group_name_H-M   'P 1'
#
loop_
_entity.id
_entity.type
_entity.pdbx_description
1 polymer ?
#
loop_
_entity_poly.entity_id
_entity_poly.type
_entity_poly.pdbx_seq_one_letter_code
_entity_poly.pdbx_strand_id
1 'polypeptide(L)' 'MIQIAVLGYGTVGSGVVEVIETNFESIKKRAKDEIRIKYVLDLREFPGSPVEDILVHDYEQIVNDPEVKIVVEVMG' A
#
# COMPACT_ATOMS: atom_id res chain seq x y z
N MET A 1 -5.79 -9.79 -9.66
CA MET A 1 -5.29 -8.56 -8.99
C MET A 1 -4.43 -8.92 -7.79
N ILE A 2 -3.25 -8.32 -7.71
CA ILE A 2 -2.36 -8.52 -6.58
C ILE A 2 -2.53 -7.33 -5.64
N GLN A 3 -2.97 -7.58 -4.41
CA GLN A 3 -3.20 -6.54 -3.44
C GLN A 3 -2.06 -6.49 -2.43
N ILE A 4 -1.56 -5.29 -2.18
CA ILE A 4 -0.37 -5.03 -1.37
C ILE A 4 -0.75 -4.19 -0.16
N ALA A 5 -0.15 -4.48 0.98
CA ALA A 5 -0.20 -3.64 2.16
C ALA A 5 1.18 -3.02 2.39
N VAL A 6 1.22 -1.73 2.68
CA VAL A 6 2.46 -1.02 2.98
C VAL A 6 2.44 -0.66 4.46
N LEU A 7 3.43 -1.13 5.21
CA LEU A 7 3.53 -0.86 6.65
C LEU A 7 4.45 0.34 6.87
N GLY A 8 3.87 1.47 7.18
CA GLY A 8 4.57 2.73 7.39
C GLY A 8 4.41 3.68 6.22
N TYR A 9 4.12 4.95 6.52
CA TYR A 9 3.92 5.98 5.50
C TYR A 9 4.78 7.22 5.76
N GLY A 10 5.97 7.01 6.33
CA GLY A 10 6.96 8.08 6.44
C GLY A 10 7.62 8.34 5.08
N THR A 11 8.83 8.89 5.09
CA THR A 11 9.53 9.26 3.86
C THR A 11 9.68 8.06 2.91
N VAL A 12 10.09 6.91 3.42
CA VAL A 12 10.29 5.71 2.58
C VAL A 12 8.96 5.15 2.13
N GLY A 13 7.98 5.03 3.05
CA GLY A 13 6.67 4.46 2.72
C GLY A 13 5.93 5.28 1.67
N SER A 14 5.95 6.61 1.79
CA SER A 14 5.30 7.47 0.80
C SER A 14 5.98 7.36 -0.55
N GLY A 15 7.30 7.18 -0.57
CA GLY A 15 8.04 6.96 -1.81
C GLY A 15 7.65 5.64 -2.48
N VAL A 16 7.49 4.58 -1.69
CA VAL A 16 7.05 3.28 -2.22
C VAL A 16 5.66 3.38 -2.83
N VAL A 17 4.73 4.02 -2.13
CA VAL A 17 3.36 4.22 -2.64
C VAL A 17 3.37 5.01 -3.93
N GLU A 18 4.14 6.10 -3.98
CA GLU A 18 4.23 6.93 -5.17
C GLU A 18 4.78 6.14 -6.36
N VAL A 19 5.83 5.37 -6.15
CA VAL A 19 6.43 4.56 -7.22
C VAL A 19 5.43 3.56 -7.77
N ILE A 20 4.73 2.84 -6.90
CA ILE A 20 3.75 1.84 -7.33
C ILE A 20 2.61 2.50 -8.10
N GLU A 21 2.05 3.59 -7.59
CA GLU A 21 0.93 4.26 -8.24
C GLU A 21 1.34 4.96 -9.55
N THR A 22 2.53 5.58 -9.57
CA THR A 22 3.02 6.25 -10.76
C THR A 22 3.29 5.27 -11.90
N ASN A 23 3.79 4.09 -11.56
CA ASN A 23 4.15 3.09 -12.56
C ASN A 23 3.04 2.08 -12.83
N PHE A 24 1.85 2.31 -12.29
CA PHE A 24 0.74 1.38 -12.39
C PHE A 24 0.43 1.00 -13.85
N GLU A 25 0.35 1.99 -14.74
CA GLU A 25 0.03 1.73 -16.15
C GLU A 25 1.11 0.90 -16.84
N SER A 26 2.38 1.16 -16.55
CA SER A 26 3.48 0.39 -17.12
C SER A 26 3.47 -1.05 -16.61
N ILE A 27 3.20 -1.22 -15.32
CA ILE A 27 3.12 -2.55 -14.70
C ILE A 27 1.94 -3.31 -15.30
N LYS A 28 0.80 -2.66 -15.44
CA LYS A 28 -0.40 -3.26 -16.00
C LYS A 28 -0.22 -3.76 -17.42
N LYS A 29 0.54 -3.02 -18.22
CA LYS A 29 0.80 -3.41 -19.61
C LYS A 29 1.70 -4.64 -19.71
N ARG A 30 2.56 -4.87 -18.71
CA ARG A 30 3.53 -5.96 -18.71
C ARG A 30 3.06 -7.19 -17.97
N ALA A 31 2.21 -7.02 -16.95
CA ALA A 31 1.70 -8.09 -16.12
C ALA A 31 0.27 -8.43 -16.51
N LYS A 32 -0.08 -9.70 -16.39
CA LYS A 32 -1.45 -10.13 -16.62
C LYS A 32 -2.35 -9.72 -15.46
N ASP A 33 -1.77 -9.55 -14.26
CA ASP A 33 -2.51 -9.17 -13.06
C ASP A 33 -2.23 -7.71 -12.73
N GLU A 34 -3.25 -7.04 -12.22
CA GLU A 34 -3.12 -5.69 -11.73
C GLU A 34 -2.51 -5.71 -10.33
N ILE A 35 -1.73 -4.68 -10.02
CA ILE A 35 -1.16 -4.49 -8.69
C ILE A 35 -1.86 -3.30 -8.05
N ARG A 36 -2.32 -3.46 -6.80
CA ARG A 36 -3.04 -2.41 -6.09
C ARG A 36 -2.60 -2.36 -4.65
N ILE A 37 -2.42 -1.14 -4.13
CA ILE A 37 -2.20 -0.95 -2.69
C ILE A 37 -3.56 -0.92 -2.02
N LYS A 38 -3.83 -1.91 -1.19
CA LYS A 38 -5.11 -2.01 -0.49
C LYS A 38 -5.08 -1.31 0.86
N TYR A 39 -3.96 -1.41 1.57
CA TYR A 39 -3.82 -0.82 2.90
C TYR A 39 -2.48 -0.13 3.06
N VAL A 40 -2.49 0.96 3.83
CA VAL A 40 -1.28 1.58 4.37
C VAL A 40 -1.46 1.61 5.88
N LEU A 41 -0.53 1.03 6.63
CA LEU A 41 -0.56 1.02 8.08
C LEU A 41 0.37 2.08 8.63
N ASP A 42 -0.16 2.97 9.46
CA ASP A 42 0.62 3.93 10.23
C ASP A 42 -0.21 4.35 11.44
N LEU A 43 0.45 4.67 12.53
CA LEU A 43 -0.24 5.15 13.73
C LEU A 43 -0.63 6.63 13.61
N ARG A 44 -0.02 7.34 12.67
CA ARG A 44 -0.30 8.76 12.44
C ARG A 44 -1.43 8.92 11.45
N GLU A 45 -2.03 10.11 11.46
CA GLU A 45 -3.03 10.50 10.47
C GLU A 45 -2.35 11.27 9.35
N PHE A 46 -2.86 11.11 8.14
CA PHE A 46 -2.35 11.84 6.97
C PHE A 46 -3.53 12.42 6.18
N PRO A 47 -4.26 13.40 6.76
CA PRO A 47 -5.42 13.95 6.09
C PRO A 47 -5.03 14.67 4.80
N GLY A 48 -5.84 14.45 3.77
CA GLY A 48 -5.58 15.04 2.46
C GLY A 48 -4.53 14.32 1.64
N SER A 49 -3.94 13.24 2.17
CA SER A 49 -2.95 12.47 1.42
C SER A 49 -3.62 11.50 0.44
N PRO A 50 -2.86 11.00 -0.56
CA PRO A 50 -3.40 10.01 -1.49
C PRO A 50 -3.83 8.70 -0.84
N VAL A 51 -3.36 8.42 0.38
CA VAL A 51 -3.66 7.17 1.09
C VAL A 51 -4.70 7.32 2.19
N GLU A 52 -5.32 8.47 2.31
CA GLU A 52 -6.28 8.74 3.39
C GLU A 52 -7.37 7.67 3.46
N ASP A 53 -7.88 7.24 2.32
CA ASP A 53 -8.98 6.29 2.27
C ASP A 53 -8.56 4.84 2.59
N ILE A 54 -7.28 4.54 2.52
CA ILE A 54 -6.77 3.19 2.74
C ILE A 54 -5.86 3.11 3.96
N LEU A 55 -5.76 4.19 4.71
CA LEU A 55 -4.95 4.22 5.93
C LEU A 55 -5.64 3.44 7.04
N VAL A 56 -4.90 2.52 7.65
CA VAL A 56 -5.40 1.73 8.78
C VAL A 56 -4.40 1.85 9.93
N HIS A 57 -4.89 1.63 11.14
CA HIS A 57 -4.07 1.74 12.34
C HIS A 57 -3.88 0.41 13.05
N ASP A 58 -4.51 -0.65 12.55
CA ASP A 58 -4.50 -1.96 13.17
C ASP A 58 -3.95 -3.00 12.19
N TYR A 59 -2.81 -3.58 12.53
CA TYR A 59 -2.17 -4.59 11.72
C TYR A 59 -3.07 -5.83 11.50
N GLU A 60 -3.94 -6.12 12.46
CA GLU A 60 -4.83 -7.28 12.34
C GLU A 60 -5.76 -7.19 11.13
N GLN A 61 -6.14 -5.99 10.72
CA GLN A 61 -6.94 -5.82 9.51
C GLN A 61 -6.22 -6.35 8.28
N ILE A 62 -4.91 -6.20 8.25
CA ILE A 62 -4.09 -6.67 7.14
C ILE A 62 -3.89 -8.17 7.22
N VAL A 63 -3.54 -8.67 8.41
CA VAL A 63 -3.26 -10.09 8.62
C VAL A 63 -4.50 -10.95 8.33
N ASN A 64 -5.66 -10.46 8.70
CA ASN A 64 -6.91 -11.20 8.54
C ASN A 64 -7.54 -11.06 7.15
N ASP A 65 -6.94 -10.28 6.27
CA ASP A 65 -7.45 -10.10 4.92
C ASP A 65 -6.79 -11.08 3.95
N PRO A 66 -7.50 -12.12 3.51
CA PRO A 66 -6.91 -13.12 2.61
C PRO A 66 -6.60 -12.58 1.21
N GLU A 67 -7.09 -11.41 0.86
CA GLU A 67 -6.82 -10.81 -0.44
C GLU A 67 -5.46 -10.11 -0.50
N VAL A 68 -4.86 -9.80 0.65
CA VAL A 68 -3.53 -9.19 0.70
C VAL A 68 -2.49 -10.28 0.48
N LYS A 69 -1.72 -10.15 -0.60
CA LYS A 69 -0.73 -11.15 -1.00
C LYS A 69 0.70 -10.76 -0.68
N ILE A 70 0.97 -9.46 -0.62
CA ILE A 70 2.32 -8.94 -0.37
C ILE A 70 2.24 -7.87 0.70
N VAL A 71 3.16 -7.93 1.65
CA VAL A 71 3.29 -6.92 2.70
C VAL A 71 4.69 -6.32 2.58
N VAL A 72 4.75 -5.00 2.41
CA VAL A 72 6.02 -4.27 2.33
C VAL A 72 6.21 -3.52 3.64
N GLU A 73 7.23 -3.88 4.41
CA GLU A 73 7.53 -3.26 5.69
C GLU A 73 8.61 -2.21 5.51
N VAL A 74 8.27 -0.94 5.82
CA VAL A 74 9.18 0.20 5.69
C VAL A 74 9.15 1.11 6.91
N MET A 75 8.77 0.56 8.03
CA MET A 75 8.68 1.35 9.27
C MET A 75 10.04 1.61 9.92
N GLY A 76 11.00 0.83 9.58
CA GLY A 76 12.35 1.01 10.10
C GLY A 76 12.63 0.30 11.40
#